data_5091599d428135bd7535f61d008895d5
#
_entry.id   5091599d428135bd7535f61d008895d5
#
_cell.length_a   1.000
_cell.length_b   1.000
_cell.length_c   1.000
_cell.angle_alpha   90.00
_cell.angle_beta   90.00
_cell.angle_gamma   90.00
#
_symmetry.space_group_name_H-M   'P 1'
#
loop_
_entity.id
_entity.type
_entity.pdbx_description
1 polymer ?
#
loop_
_entity_poly.entity_id
_entity_poly.type
_entity_poly.pdbx_seq_one_letter_code
_entity_poly.pdbx_strand_id
1 'polypeptide(L)'
;MFLKDFITQRTSQPYEPLIPPGNKPIDTLTAAETQQFFDWYVQHIPERIRYLAQQCGLPPYTDSASYAWNPEHLRKIWKWFLRAAIIQQNPVTGKKQLSDMTESMIRDIGMYVGEMFVSLYPNLKWGYYTEPKNCFTNHPMVFSFVDDSFTPPARVPFEPTYMVGVRAAKILRGKHVQSDLYDLFQYWAKYAEKAAPEPAAPKVITGKGAKQSVGLQSADGETLLPCAFASIKLAGNFAIAYSAEKGMYCLYDWKKRAFVAEYPLMYPNGAYIVIADAVEGGHYGLLDQSGAVASEMQWRWMGEVVDEVVWVADDARRVNLLHIPSGALLLAQAMDSCTAFSGGFAGFCSDGRVFFADMEGHELATDFVRVEKSDAADGWFAVQTKDGQKGWYMPERGEFAEKMPEGIG
;
A
#
# COMPACT_ATOMS: atom_id res chain seq x y z
N MET A 1 -4.19 61.64 8.92
CA MET A 1 -5.56 61.18 8.64
C MET A 1 -5.51 60.24 7.47
N PHE A 2 -6.02 59.04 7.51
CA PHE A 2 -5.93 57.89 6.57
C PHE A 2 -4.86 56.86 6.88
N LEU A 3 -5.02 56.21 8.02
CA LEU A 3 -4.33 54.94 8.29
C LEU A 3 -5.20 54.02 9.19
N LYS A 4 -6.54 54.23 9.16
CA LYS A 4 -7.48 53.54 10.04
C LYS A 4 -8.54 52.65 9.36
N ASP A 5 -8.58 52.59 8.02
CA ASP A 5 -9.71 51.91 7.32
C ASP A 5 -9.33 50.60 6.60
N PHE A 6 -8.23 49.94 6.97
CA PHE A 6 -7.83 48.65 6.38
C PHE A 6 -7.91 47.46 7.36
N ILE A 7 -8.59 47.63 8.48
CA ILE A 7 -8.79 46.55 9.47
C ILE A 7 -10.28 46.27 9.62
N THR A 8 -10.94 45.88 8.56
CA THR A 8 -12.29 45.32 8.69
C THR A 8 -12.63 44.49 7.46
N GLN A 9 -12.21 43.25 7.48
CA GLN A 9 -12.91 42.05 7.00
C GLN A 9 -12.07 40.80 7.28
N ARG A 10 -11.85 40.50 8.56
CA ARG A 10 -11.47 39.16 9.02
C ARG A 10 -12.76 38.42 9.37
N THR A 11 -13.47 37.97 8.39
CA THR A 11 -14.49 36.91 8.52
C THR A 11 -13.91 35.62 7.92
N SER A 12 -12.73 35.21 8.35
CA SER A 12 -12.29 33.84 8.15
C SER A 12 -12.47 33.13 9.49
N GLN A 13 -13.26 32.09 9.51
CA GLN A 13 -13.23 31.15 10.62
C GLN A 13 -11.78 30.79 10.93
N PRO A 14 -11.40 30.64 12.20
CA PRO A 14 -10.04 30.26 12.55
C PRO A 14 -9.69 28.95 11.80
N TYR A 15 -8.47 28.88 11.26
CA TYR A 15 -8.00 27.68 10.58
C TYR A 15 -8.02 26.50 11.54
N GLU A 16 -8.64 25.40 11.13
CA GLU A 16 -8.74 24.15 11.88
C GLU A 16 -7.65 23.17 11.43
N PRO A 17 -6.65 22.89 12.30
CA PRO A 17 -5.55 22.02 11.92
C PRO A 17 -5.99 20.55 11.83
N LEU A 18 -5.54 19.85 10.79
CA LEU A 18 -5.64 18.40 10.71
C LEU A 18 -4.58 17.77 11.62
N ILE A 19 -5.01 16.98 12.59
CA ILE A 19 -4.14 16.30 13.54
C ILE A 19 -3.91 14.86 13.06
N PRO A 20 -2.66 14.47 12.74
CA PRO A 20 -2.33 13.09 12.39
C PRO A 20 -2.61 12.11 13.54
N PRO A 21 -2.95 10.85 13.25
CA PRO A 21 -3.08 9.83 14.26
C PRO A 21 -1.70 9.50 14.87
N GLY A 22 -1.65 9.31 16.18
CA GLY A 22 -0.44 8.95 16.91
C GLY A 22 0.54 10.10 17.14
N ASN A 23 1.56 9.84 17.95
CA ASN A 23 2.58 10.82 18.37
C ASN A 23 3.99 10.41 17.95
N LYS A 24 4.13 9.33 17.16
CA LYS A 24 5.44 8.86 16.70
C LYS A 24 5.92 9.69 15.50
N PRO A 25 7.22 9.95 15.39
CA PRO A 25 7.80 10.47 14.16
C PRO A 25 7.53 9.49 12.98
N ILE A 26 7.18 10.04 11.82
CA ILE A 26 6.74 9.25 10.66
C ILE A 26 7.80 8.24 10.19
N ASP A 27 9.07 8.62 10.27
CA ASP A 27 10.23 7.80 9.91
C ASP A 27 10.47 6.61 10.86
N THR A 28 9.77 6.56 12.00
CA THR A 28 9.87 5.51 13.02
C THR A 28 8.67 4.55 13.02
N LEU A 29 7.70 4.77 12.14
CA LEU A 29 6.52 3.91 12.04
C LEU A 29 6.90 2.52 11.51
N THR A 30 6.25 1.50 12.03
CA THR A 30 6.28 0.13 11.48
C THR A 30 5.53 0.08 10.13
N ALA A 31 5.66 -0.99 9.38
CA ALA A 31 4.95 -1.15 8.11
C ALA A 31 3.43 -1.02 8.26
N ALA A 32 2.83 -1.66 9.28
CA ALA A 32 1.40 -1.56 9.57
C ALA A 32 0.98 -0.14 9.96
N GLU A 33 1.75 0.52 10.85
CA GLU A 33 1.48 1.92 11.22
C GLU A 33 1.63 2.87 10.02
N THR A 34 2.58 2.59 9.11
CA THR A 34 2.77 3.35 7.87
C THR A 34 1.57 3.21 6.95
N GLN A 35 1.06 1.99 6.75
CA GLN A 35 -0.14 1.76 5.95
C GLN A 35 -1.34 2.49 6.56
N GLN A 36 -1.59 2.35 7.86
CA GLN A 36 -2.68 3.05 8.57
C GLN A 36 -2.56 4.58 8.43
N PHE A 37 -1.33 5.11 8.59
CA PHE A 37 -1.09 6.55 8.41
C PHE A 37 -1.35 6.99 6.97
N PHE A 38 -0.91 6.20 5.99
CA PHE A 38 -1.11 6.50 4.57
C PHE A 38 -2.60 6.48 4.20
N ASP A 39 -3.34 5.46 4.65
CA ASP A 39 -4.79 5.35 4.43
C ASP A 39 -5.53 6.53 5.05
N TRP A 40 -5.19 6.87 6.30
CA TRP A 40 -5.70 8.06 6.95
C TRP A 40 -5.39 9.33 6.14
N TYR A 41 -4.15 9.50 5.66
CA TYR A 41 -3.74 10.68 4.88
C TYR A 41 -4.57 10.79 3.59
N VAL A 42 -4.67 9.73 2.82
CA VAL A 42 -5.41 9.71 1.54
C VAL A 42 -6.90 9.91 1.77
N GLN A 43 -7.48 9.30 2.80
CA GLN A 43 -8.89 9.47 3.15
C GLN A 43 -9.27 10.92 3.45
N HIS A 44 -8.35 11.70 4.03
CA HIS A 44 -8.60 13.10 4.39
C HIS A 44 -8.33 14.10 3.25
N ILE A 45 -7.68 13.69 2.15
CA ILE A 45 -7.39 14.57 1.01
C ILE A 45 -8.65 15.32 0.52
N PRO A 46 -9.80 14.68 0.23
CA PRO A 46 -10.97 15.37 -0.29
C PRO A 46 -11.52 16.43 0.68
N GLU A 47 -11.57 16.12 1.96
CA GLU A 47 -12.03 17.02 3.00
C GLU A 47 -11.11 18.25 3.12
N ARG A 48 -9.78 18.02 3.18
CA ARG A 48 -8.81 19.09 3.33
C ARG A 48 -8.71 20.00 2.11
N ILE A 49 -8.85 19.44 0.91
CA ILE A 49 -8.94 20.25 -0.32
C ILE A 49 -10.17 21.13 -0.30
N ARG A 50 -11.34 20.58 0.10
CA ARG A 50 -12.59 21.36 0.22
C ARG A 50 -12.42 22.51 1.21
N TYR A 51 -11.83 22.21 2.37
CA TYR A 51 -11.55 23.20 3.40
C TYR A 51 -10.60 24.29 2.91
N LEU A 52 -9.47 23.90 2.29
CA LEU A 52 -8.49 24.83 1.74
C LEU A 52 -9.07 25.69 0.60
N ALA A 53 -9.88 25.12 -0.28
CA ALA A 53 -10.56 25.83 -1.35
C ALA A 53 -11.46 26.93 -0.80
N GLN A 54 -12.22 26.62 0.27
CA GLN A 54 -13.06 27.61 0.96
C GLN A 54 -12.23 28.74 1.58
N GLN A 55 -11.12 28.41 2.28
CA GLN A 55 -10.24 29.41 2.89
C GLN A 55 -9.58 30.35 1.87
N CYS A 56 -9.28 29.81 0.68
CA CYS A 56 -8.59 30.54 -0.39
C CYS A 56 -9.54 31.22 -1.41
N GLY A 57 -10.86 31.07 -1.27
CA GLY A 57 -11.84 31.59 -2.23
C GLY A 57 -11.68 30.95 -3.62
N LEU A 58 -11.39 29.65 -3.66
CA LEU A 58 -11.35 28.85 -4.89
C LEU A 58 -12.75 28.32 -5.22
N PRO A 59 -12.95 27.78 -6.46
CA PRO A 59 -14.17 27.07 -6.78
C PRO A 59 -14.45 25.94 -5.78
N PRO A 60 -15.76 25.64 -5.49
CA PRO A 60 -16.11 24.57 -4.58
C PRO A 60 -15.56 23.22 -5.06
N TYR A 61 -14.85 22.51 -4.17
CA TYR A 61 -14.38 21.17 -4.43
C TYR A 61 -15.44 20.14 -4.02
N THR A 62 -15.83 19.29 -4.95
CA THR A 62 -16.72 18.14 -4.73
C THR A 62 -15.96 16.84 -4.69
N ASP A 63 -15.25 16.53 -5.76
CA ASP A 63 -14.37 15.37 -5.94
C ASP A 63 -13.27 15.68 -6.96
N SER A 64 -12.21 14.86 -6.98
CA SER A 64 -11.05 15.09 -7.84
C SER A 64 -11.34 14.98 -9.34
N ALA A 65 -12.29 14.15 -9.73
CA ALA A 65 -12.59 13.90 -11.14
C ALA A 65 -13.39 15.05 -11.78
N SER A 66 -14.27 15.69 -11.01
CA SER A 66 -15.12 16.79 -11.47
C SER A 66 -14.53 18.18 -11.21
N TYR A 67 -13.51 18.29 -10.34
CA TYR A 67 -12.93 19.57 -9.98
C TYR A 67 -12.12 20.17 -11.14
N ALA A 68 -12.36 21.43 -11.43
CA ALA A 68 -11.64 22.17 -12.48
C ALA A 68 -10.21 22.52 -11.99
N TRP A 69 -9.32 21.54 -12.00
CA TRP A 69 -7.94 21.74 -11.61
C TRP A 69 -7.25 22.79 -12.48
N ASN A 70 -6.69 23.80 -11.83
CA ASN A 70 -6.00 24.88 -12.53
C ASN A 70 -4.75 25.31 -11.72
N PRO A 71 -3.55 25.22 -12.30
CA PRO A 71 -2.31 25.63 -11.64
C PRO A 71 -2.33 27.09 -11.12
N GLU A 72 -3.11 27.98 -11.71
CA GLU A 72 -3.29 29.36 -11.22
C GLU A 72 -3.93 29.43 -9.82
N HIS A 73 -4.64 28.38 -9.39
CA HIS A 73 -5.13 28.28 -8.02
C HIS A 73 -3.99 28.32 -6.99
N LEU A 74 -2.81 27.80 -7.34
CA LEU A 74 -1.64 27.78 -6.46
C LEU A 74 -1.14 29.19 -6.10
N ARG A 75 -1.33 30.17 -6.99
CA ARG A 75 -1.01 31.58 -6.69
C ARG A 75 -1.95 32.14 -5.62
N LYS A 76 -3.25 31.76 -5.67
CA LYS A 76 -4.24 32.20 -4.67
C LYS A 76 -3.99 31.53 -3.33
N ILE A 77 -3.70 30.21 -3.33
CA ILE A 77 -3.37 29.42 -2.14
C ILE A 77 -2.12 30.03 -1.48
N TRP A 78 -1.07 30.28 -2.27
CA TRP A 78 0.17 30.81 -1.72
C TRP A 78 0.01 32.23 -1.15
N LYS A 79 -0.75 33.09 -1.82
CA LYS A 79 -1.08 34.41 -1.32
C LYS A 79 -1.85 34.36 -0.01
N TRP A 80 -2.80 33.43 0.14
CA TRP A 80 -3.50 33.18 1.39
C TRP A 80 -2.54 32.70 2.47
N PHE A 81 -1.71 31.68 2.16
CA PHE A 81 -0.74 31.11 3.08
C PHE A 81 0.23 32.17 3.62
N LEU A 82 0.81 33.02 2.79
CA LEU A 82 1.72 34.09 3.21
C LEU A 82 1.10 35.07 4.21
N ARG A 83 -0.25 35.22 4.21
CA ARG A 83 -0.97 36.08 5.14
C ARG A 83 -1.38 35.34 6.43
N ALA A 84 -1.62 34.04 6.34
CA ALA A 84 -2.12 33.22 7.43
C ALA A 84 -0.97 32.56 8.24
N ALA A 85 0.20 32.39 7.63
CA ALA A 85 1.35 31.73 8.26
C ALA A 85 1.82 32.46 9.52
N ILE A 86 2.03 31.71 10.58
CA ILE A 86 2.48 32.20 11.89
C ILE A 86 3.93 31.76 12.12
N ILE A 87 4.78 32.72 12.41
CA ILE A 87 6.18 32.50 12.82
C ILE A 87 6.24 32.66 14.34
N GLN A 88 6.88 31.71 15.01
CA GLN A 88 7.12 31.74 16.43
C GLN A 88 8.61 31.53 16.76
N GLN A 89 9.00 31.83 17.98
CA GLN A 89 10.33 31.47 18.45
C GLN A 89 10.29 30.07 19.07
N ASN A 90 11.26 29.25 18.73
CA ASN A 90 11.45 27.96 19.40
C ASN A 90 11.87 28.23 20.85
N PRO A 91 11.11 27.70 21.85
CA PRO A 91 11.36 28.02 23.26
C PRO A 91 12.71 27.46 23.77
N VAL A 92 13.26 26.44 23.11
CA VAL A 92 14.53 25.82 23.50
C VAL A 92 15.73 26.48 22.84
N THR A 93 15.62 26.74 21.52
CA THR A 93 16.76 27.22 20.72
C THR A 93 16.75 28.74 20.49
N GLY A 94 15.63 29.42 20.78
CA GLY A 94 15.42 30.84 20.49
C GLY A 94 15.33 31.17 18.97
N LYS A 95 15.45 30.18 18.09
CA LYS A 95 15.39 30.39 16.63
C LYS A 95 13.95 30.55 16.15
N LYS A 96 13.78 31.34 15.08
CA LYS A 96 12.49 31.44 14.38
C LYS A 96 12.13 30.09 13.73
N GLN A 97 10.88 29.67 13.92
CA GLN A 97 10.30 28.49 13.29
C GLN A 97 8.86 28.77 12.88
N LEU A 98 8.32 27.96 12.00
CA LEU A 98 6.89 27.97 11.68
C LEU A 98 6.11 27.37 12.87
N SER A 99 4.88 27.84 13.12
CA SER A 99 4.03 27.27 14.15
C SER A 99 3.42 25.95 13.70
N ASP A 100 2.94 25.10 14.64
CA ASP A 100 2.26 23.84 14.34
C ASP A 100 1.02 24.04 13.45
N MET A 101 0.31 25.17 13.64
CA MET A 101 -0.78 25.56 12.76
C MET A 101 -0.30 25.80 11.33
N THR A 102 0.84 26.47 11.15
CA THR A 102 1.44 26.68 9.83
C THR A 102 1.92 25.38 9.20
N GLU A 103 2.48 24.46 9.99
CA GLU A 103 2.85 23.11 9.52
C GLU A 103 1.61 22.31 9.06
N SER A 104 0.47 22.46 9.75
CA SER A 104 -0.79 21.86 9.29
C SER A 104 -1.29 22.47 7.96
N MET A 105 -1.15 23.79 7.78
CA MET A 105 -1.46 24.45 6.50
C MET A 105 -0.55 23.91 5.36
N ILE A 106 0.74 23.71 5.64
CA ILE A 106 1.69 23.13 4.69
C ILE A 106 1.27 21.73 4.26
N ARG A 107 0.77 20.91 5.18
CA ARG A 107 0.24 19.57 4.88
C ARG A 107 -0.97 19.64 3.96
N ASP A 108 -1.94 20.50 4.26
CA ASP A 108 -3.13 20.67 3.41
C ASP A 108 -2.76 21.16 2.00
N ILE A 109 -1.82 22.10 1.90
CA ILE A 109 -1.31 22.57 0.61
C ILE A 109 -0.58 21.43 -0.10
N GLY A 110 0.17 20.61 0.62
CA GLY A 110 0.80 19.40 0.08
C GLY A 110 -0.20 18.41 -0.50
N MET A 111 -1.31 18.14 0.25
CA MET A 111 -2.43 17.33 -0.24
C MET A 111 -3.03 17.90 -1.52
N TYR A 112 -3.27 19.21 -1.56
CA TYR A 112 -3.81 19.89 -2.74
C TYR A 112 -2.87 19.77 -3.96
N VAL A 113 -1.58 20.01 -3.78
CA VAL A 113 -0.58 19.92 -4.86
C VAL A 113 -0.43 18.50 -5.36
N GLY A 114 -0.34 17.52 -4.46
CA GLY A 114 -0.23 16.11 -4.82
C GLY A 114 -1.45 15.62 -5.58
N GLU A 115 -2.66 15.94 -5.11
CA GLU A 115 -3.91 15.56 -5.76
C GLU A 115 -4.08 16.25 -7.11
N MET A 116 -3.64 17.52 -7.24
CA MET A 116 -3.61 18.21 -8.53
C MET A 116 -2.71 17.46 -9.54
N PHE A 117 -1.55 17.00 -9.12
CA PHE A 117 -0.68 16.20 -9.99
C PHE A 117 -1.35 14.88 -10.41
N VAL A 118 -1.88 14.12 -9.46
CA VAL A 118 -2.55 12.84 -9.75
C VAL A 118 -3.77 13.02 -10.67
N SER A 119 -4.50 14.12 -10.51
CA SER A 119 -5.69 14.40 -11.34
C SER A 119 -5.35 14.91 -12.74
N LEU A 120 -4.29 15.71 -12.87
CA LEU A 120 -3.88 16.26 -14.18
C LEU A 120 -3.03 15.27 -15.00
N TYR A 121 -2.35 14.33 -14.35
CA TYR A 121 -1.45 13.37 -14.98
C TYR A 121 -1.81 11.94 -14.56
N PRO A 122 -2.61 11.22 -15.36
CA PRO A 122 -3.18 9.91 -14.99
C PRO A 122 -2.16 8.81 -14.65
N ASN A 123 -0.91 9.01 -15.01
CA ASN A 123 0.18 8.06 -14.73
C ASN A 123 0.80 8.23 -13.34
N LEU A 124 0.49 9.34 -12.68
CA LEU A 124 0.95 9.61 -11.33
C LEU A 124 -0.03 9.00 -10.32
N LYS A 125 0.49 8.49 -9.22
CA LYS A 125 -0.33 7.89 -8.16
C LYS A 125 0.24 8.17 -6.77
N TRP A 126 -0.64 8.25 -5.79
CA TRP A 126 -0.27 8.27 -4.39
C TRP A 126 0.32 6.92 -3.97
N GLY A 127 1.27 6.98 -3.06
CA GLY A 127 1.88 5.86 -2.38
C GLY A 127 2.72 6.35 -1.22
N TYR A 128 3.50 5.48 -0.60
CA TYR A 128 4.46 5.87 0.43
C TYR A 128 5.81 5.20 0.18
N TYR A 129 6.85 5.80 0.74
CA TYR A 129 8.22 5.35 0.52
C TYR A 129 8.62 4.37 1.62
N THR A 130 9.12 3.20 1.24
CA THR A 130 9.43 2.12 2.18
C THR A 130 10.92 1.88 2.41
N GLU A 131 11.81 2.50 1.60
CA GLU A 131 13.25 2.28 1.76
C GLU A 131 13.75 2.82 3.09
N PRO A 132 14.38 1.98 3.92
CA PRO A 132 14.90 2.40 5.21
C PRO A 132 16.08 3.37 5.06
N LYS A 133 16.28 4.23 6.06
CA LYS A 133 17.36 5.23 6.11
C LYS A 133 17.28 6.33 5.04
N ASN A 134 16.14 6.51 4.42
CA ASN A 134 15.86 7.65 3.55
C ASN A 134 15.11 8.73 4.37
N CYS A 135 15.36 10.00 4.07
CA CYS A 135 14.67 11.12 4.74
C CYS A 135 13.16 11.17 4.46
N PHE A 136 12.66 10.37 3.53
CA PHE A 136 11.25 10.24 3.17
C PHE A 136 10.66 8.87 3.52
N THR A 137 11.37 8.05 4.31
CA THR A 137 10.83 6.76 4.77
C THR A 137 9.47 6.97 5.41
N ASN A 138 8.47 6.17 5.00
CA ASN A 138 7.08 6.18 5.43
C ASN A 138 6.26 7.44 5.05
N HIS A 139 6.82 8.40 4.31
CA HIS A 139 6.08 9.59 3.89
C HIS A 139 5.12 9.30 2.74
N PRO A 140 3.90 9.87 2.75
CA PRO A 140 3.01 9.89 1.58
C PRO A 140 3.66 10.67 0.43
N MET A 141 3.69 10.07 -0.74
CA MET A 141 4.37 10.61 -1.92
C MET A 141 3.54 10.42 -3.18
N VAL A 142 3.80 11.20 -4.20
CA VAL A 142 3.31 10.95 -5.55
C VAL A 142 4.43 10.34 -6.37
N PHE A 143 4.16 9.18 -6.97
CA PHE A 143 5.11 8.39 -7.73
C PHE A 143 4.90 8.52 -9.24
N SER A 144 5.90 8.03 -9.98
CA SER A 144 5.94 7.89 -11.44
C SER A 144 6.35 9.16 -12.21
N PHE A 145 6.84 10.19 -11.57
CA PHE A 145 7.57 11.25 -12.28
C PHE A 145 8.83 10.67 -12.92
N VAL A 146 9.20 11.17 -14.11
CA VAL A 146 10.35 10.68 -14.87
C VAL A 146 11.39 11.79 -15.06
N ASP A 147 12.60 11.54 -14.59
CA ASP A 147 13.76 12.37 -14.85
C ASP A 147 14.62 11.74 -15.96
N ASP A 148 14.59 12.34 -17.16
CA ASP A 148 15.34 11.91 -18.33
C ASP A 148 16.77 12.46 -18.39
N SER A 149 17.20 13.18 -17.41
CA SER A 149 18.62 13.58 -17.29
C SER A 149 19.52 12.39 -16.91
N PHE A 150 18.94 11.29 -16.46
CA PHE A 150 19.63 10.02 -16.20
C PHE A 150 19.55 9.08 -17.40
N THR A 151 20.53 8.17 -17.50
CA THR A 151 20.53 7.10 -18.50
C THR A 151 20.71 5.75 -17.82
N PRO A 152 19.68 4.87 -17.78
CA PRO A 152 18.31 5.09 -18.27
C PRO A 152 17.55 6.16 -17.45
N PRO A 153 16.45 6.71 -17.99
CA PRO A 153 15.60 7.66 -17.26
C PRO A 153 15.17 7.13 -15.90
N ALA A 154 15.31 7.96 -14.86
CA ALA A 154 15.02 7.58 -13.50
C ALA A 154 13.58 7.95 -13.11
N ARG A 155 12.91 7.07 -12.37
CA ARG A 155 11.66 7.42 -11.70
C ARG A 155 11.98 8.13 -10.39
N VAL A 156 11.46 9.35 -10.23
CA VAL A 156 11.68 10.17 -9.05
C VAL A 156 10.36 10.35 -8.29
N PRO A 157 10.34 10.08 -7.00
CA PRO A 157 9.16 10.32 -6.18
C PRO A 157 9.09 11.79 -5.78
N PHE A 158 7.87 12.30 -5.62
CA PHE A 158 7.58 13.66 -5.18
C PHE A 158 6.89 13.62 -3.83
N GLU A 159 7.51 14.20 -2.80
CA GLU A 159 6.91 14.39 -1.48
C GLU A 159 6.30 15.79 -1.39
N PRO A 160 4.97 15.94 -1.55
CA PRO A 160 4.33 17.24 -1.70
C PRO A 160 4.47 18.14 -0.47
N THR A 161 4.28 17.56 0.73
CA THR A 161 4.31 18.32 1.99
C THR A 161 5.69 18.89 2.27
N TYR A 162 6.73 18.06 2.08
CA TYR A 162 8.11 18.51 2.22
C TYR A 162 8.48 19.61 1.22
N MET A 163 8.08 19.44 -0.04
CA MET A 163 8.39 20.43 -1.08
C MET A 163 7.70 21.77 -0.83
N VAL A 164 6.46 21.76 -0.36
CA VAL A 164 5.75 22.96 0.10
C VAL A 164 6.46 23.57 1.32
N GLY A 165 6.86 22.74 2.28
CA GLY A 165 7.61 23.14 3.48
C GLY A 165 8.94 23.85 3.14
N VAL A 166 9.69 23.33 2.16
CA VAL A 166 10.92 23.98 1.66
C VAL A 166 10.64 25.39 1.12
N ARG A 167 9.50 25.58 0.41
CA ARG A 167 9.09 26.92 -0.05
C ARG A 167 8.66 27.80 1.12
N ALA A 168 7.87 27.25 2.06
CA ALA A 168 7.42 27.97 3.25
C ALA A 168 8.59 28.42 4.15
N ALA A 169 9.63 27.60 4.32
CA ALA A 169 10.81 27.96 5.11
C ALA A 169 11.55 29.22 4.61
N LYS A 170 11.35 29.63 3.36
CA LYS A 170 11.88 30.89 2.85
C LYS A 170 11.31 32.12 3.58
N ILE A 171 10.10 32.00 4.15
CA ILE A 171 9.46 33.07 4.92
C ILE A 171 10.31 33.45 6.14
N LEU A 172 10.91 32.46 6.81
CA LEU A 172 11.76 32.67 7.98
C LEU A 172 12.98 33.55 7.68
N ARG A 173 13.39 33.57 6.40
CA ARG A 173 14.56 34.32 5.91
C ARG A 173 14.16 35.56 5.11
N GLY A 174 12.85 35.86 4.96
CA GLY A 174 12.37 36.96 4.12
C GLY A 174 12.67 36.80 2.62
N LYS A 175 12.93 35.57 2.14
CA LYS A 175 13.31 35.26 0.75
C LYS A 175 12.19 34.61 -0.07
N HIS A 176 10.93 34.61 0.43
CA HIS A 176 9.77 34.09 -0.29
C HIS A 176 9.40 35.02 -1.46
N VAL A 177 8.86 34.42 -2.53
CA VAL A 177 8.24 35.11 -3.64
C VAL A 177 6.78 34.67 -3.84
N GLN A 178 5.98 35.53 -4.47
CA GLN A 178 4.53 35.29 -4.62
C GLN A 178 4.21 34.08 -5.54
N SER A 179 5.14 33.68 -6.41
CA SER A 179 5.00 32.56 -7.34
C SER A 179 5.58 31.25 -6.83
N ASP A 180 6.19 31.20 -5.62
CA ASP A 180 6.96 30.05 -5.14
C ASP A 180 6.21 28.69 -5.28
N LEU A 181 4.92 28.63 -4.99
CA LEU A 181 4.14 27.39 -5.10
C LEU A 181 3.80 27.06 -6.55
N TYR A 182 3.45 28.07 -7.36
CA TYR A 182 3.21 27.90 -8.78
C TYR A 182 4.47 27.45 -9.53
N ASP A 183 5.61 28.07 -9.21
CA ASP A 183 6.91 27.71 -9.81
C ASP A 183 7.34 26.29 -9.40
N LEU A 184 7.03 25.86 -8.19
CA LEU A 184 7.22 24.47 -7.76
C LEU A 184 6.43 23.51 -8.65
N PHE A 185 5.15 23.80 -8.88
CA PHE A 185 4.30 22.97 -9.75
C PHE A 185 4.86 22.94 -11.17
N GLN A 186 5.17 24.08 -11.77
CA GLN A 186 5.72 24.17 -13.14
C GLN A 186 7.05 23.42 -13.29
N TYR A 187 7.88 23.43 -12.27
CA TYR A 187 9.13 22.66 -12.26
C TYR A 187 8.86 21.16 -12.33
N TRP A 188 7.96 20.64 -11.50
CA TRP A 188 7.65 19.21 -11.43
C TRP A 188 6.75 18.74 -12.57
N ALA A 189 5.93 19.60 -13.15
CA ALA A 189 5.10 19.26 -14.31
C ALA A 189 5.94 18.73 -15.49
N LYS A 190 7.17 19.23 -15.66
CA LYS A 190 8.08 18.73 -16.69
C LYS A 190 8.44 17.25 -16.56
N TYR A 191 8.50 16.76 -15.31
CA TYR A 191 8.75 15.34 -15.01
C TYR A 191 7.46 14.50 -15.09
N ALA A 192 6.30 15.11 -14.82
CA ALA A 192 5.00 14.49 -14.94
C ALA A 192 4.61 14.26 -16.40
N GLU A 193 4.87 15.21 -17.30
CA GLU A 193 4.61 15.12 -18.73
C GLU A 193 5.39 14.01 -19.42
N LYS A 194 6.55 13.65 -18.88
CA LYS A 194 7.41 12.56 -19.37
C LYS A 194 7.03 11.20 -18.81
N ALA A 195 6.13 11.15 -17.85
CA ALA A 195 5.64 9.91 -17.30
C ALA A 195 4.86 9.15 -18.37
N ALA A 196 5.50 8.14 -18.98
CA ALA A 196 4.79 7.26 -19.89
C ALA A 196 3.63 6.56 -19.14
N PRO A 197 2.46 6.38 -19.77
CA PRO A 197 1.41 5.59 -19.20
C PRO A 197 1.96 4.22 -18.78
N GLU A 198 1.56 3.71 -17.61
CA GLU A 198 1.86 2.33 -17.29
C GLU A 198 1.31 1.46 -18.43
N PRO A 199 2.13 0.59 -19.02
CA PRO A 199 1.63 -0.25 -20.10
C PRO A 199 0.44 -1.06 -19.57
N ALA A 200 -0.67 -0.99 -20.29
CA ALA A 200 -1.85 -1.77 -19.95
C ALA A 200 -1.49 -3.26 -19.85
N ALA A 201 -2.12 -3.96 -18.91
CA ALA A 201 -1.85 -5.38 -18.70
C ALA A 201 -2.01 -6.16 -20.02
N PRO A 202 -1.09 -7.06 -20.33
CA PRO A 202 -1.14 -7.85 -21.54
C PRO A 202 -2.33 -8.83 -21.51
N LYS A 203 -2.71 -9.33 -22.67
CA LYS A 203 -3.78 -10.31 -22.84
C LYS A 203 -3.19 -11.67 -23.16
N VAL A 204 -3.72 -12.72 -22.54
CA VAL A 204 -3.46 -14.10 -22.93
C VAL A 204 -4.22 -14.38 -24.23
N ILE A 205 -3.52 -14.82 -25.24
CA ILE A 205 -4.09 -15.18 -26.55
C ILE A 205 -3.97 -16.68 -26.81
N THR A 206 -4.91 -17.23 -27.58
CA THR A 206 -4.92 -18.65 -27.95
C THR A 206 -4.42 -18.82 -29.38
N GLY A 207 -3.50 -19.74 -29.59
CA GLY A 207 -2.98 -20.09 -30.91
C GLY A 207 -4.01 -20.85 -31.74
N LYS A 208 -3.94 -20.67 -33.06
CA LYS A 208 -4.73 -21.43 -34.03
C LYS A 208 -4.00 -22.73 -34.34
N GLY A 209 -4.43 -23.88 -33.79
CA GLY A 209 -3.81 -25.17 -34.05
C GLY A 209 -4.50 -26.34 -33.32
N ALA A 210 -4.12 -27.58 -33.70
CA ALA A 210 -4.70 -28.80 -33.13
C ALA A 210 -4.38 -29.00 -31.61
N LYS A 211 -3.32 -28.36 -31.09
CA LYS A 211 -3.03 -28.24 -29.64
C LYS A 211 -3.34 -26.81 -29.23
N GLN A 212 -4.26 -26.68 -28.27
CA GLN A 212 -4.54 -25.37 -27.65
C GLN A 212 -3.26 -24.89 -26.96
N SER A 213 -2.51 -24.03 -27.60
CA SER A 213 -1.38 -23.32 -27.01
C SER A 213 -1.75 -21.87 -26.80
N VAL A 214 -1.18 -21.28 -25.75
CA VAL A 214 -1.42 -19.88 -25.40
C VAL A 214 -0.14 -19.06 -25.51
N GLY A 215 -0.31 -17.78 -25.77
CA GLY A 215 0.74 -16.78 -25.83
C GLY A 215 0.33 -15.52 -25.09
N LEU A 216 1.16 -14.51 -25.12
CA LEU A 216 0.93 -13.22 -24.48
C LEU A 216 1.03 -12.11 -25.52
N GLN A 217 0.08 -11.19 -25.51
CA GLN A 217 0.03 -10.03 -26.39
C GLN A 217 -0.10 -8.75 -25.57
N SER A 218 0.66 -7.72 -25.89
CA SER A 218 0.50 -6.39 -25.31
C SER A 218 -0.87 -5.77 -25.68
N ALA A 219 -1.23 -4.68 -24.98
CA ALA A 219 -2.49 -3.98 -25.24
C ALA A 219 -2.58 -3.44 -26.70
N ASP A 220 -1.45 -3.10 -27.30
CA ASP A 220 -1.31 -2.56 -28.66
C ASP A 220 -1.22 -3.66 -29.72
N GLY A 221 -1.33 -4.93 -29.33
CA GLY A 221 -1.36 -6.05 -30.26
C GLY A 221 0.01 -6.67 -30.58
N GLU A 222 1.10 -6.22 -29.96
CA GLU A 222 2.43 -6.81 -30.11
C GLU A 222 2.52 -8.16 -29.39
N THR A 223 3.10 -9.16 -30.04
CA THR A 223 3.32 -10.48 -29.42
C THR A 223 4.50 -10.40 -28.45
N LEU A 224 4.21 -10.56 -27.15
CA LEU A 224 5.20 -10.61 -26.07
C LEU A 224 5.74 -12.02 -25.86
N LEU A 225 4.87 -13.02 -25.89
CA LEU A 225 5.22 -14.44 -25.90
C LEU A 225 4.45 -15.15 -27.04
N PRO A 226 5.12 -16.00 -27.82
CA PRO A 226 4.45 -16.77 -28.87
C PRO A 226 3.47 -17.77 -28.25
N CYS A 227 2.49 -18.23 -29.03
CA CYS A 227 1.57 -19.29 -28.65
C CYS A 227 2.28 -20.65 -28.63
N ALA A 228 3.11 -20.87 -27.59
CA ALA A 228 3.92 -22.08 -27.39
C ALA A 228 3.76 -22.69 -25.98
N PHE A 229 3.00 -22.03 -25.12
CA PHE A 229 2.81 -22.46 -23.72
C PHE A 229 1.48 -23.19 -23.57
N ALA A 230 1.41 -24.14 -22.64
CA ALA A 230 0.17 -24.87 -22.34
C ALA A 230 -0.79 -24.02 -21.49
N SER A 231 -0.27 -23.13 -20.65
CA SER A 231 -1.06 -22.17 -19.87
C SER A 231 -0.24 -20.91 -19.55
N ILE A 232 -0.93 -19.79 -19.37
CA ILE A 232 -0.35 -18.54 -18.86
C ILE A 232 -1.32 -17.97 -17.82
N LYS A 233 -0.81 -17.59 -16.64
CA LYS A 233 -1.52 -16.82 -15.61
C LYS A 233 -0.79 -15.50 -15.37
N LEU A 234 -1.52 -14.40 -15.25
CA LEU A 234 -0.96 -13.10 -14.93
C LEU A 234 -0.89 -12.94 -13.41
N ALA A 235 0.22 -12.39 -12.91
CA ALA A 235 0.48 -12.06 -11.52
C ALA A 235 1.26 -10.73 -11.45
N GLY A 236 0.56 -9.62 -11.25
CA GLY A 236 1.17 -8.28 -11.27
C GLY A 236 1.91 -7.99 -12.57
N ASN A 237 3.22 -7.74 -12.47
CA ASN A 237 4.11 -7.48 -13.62
C ASN A 237 4.60 -8.75 -14.32
N PHE A 238 4.15 -9.92 -13.88
CA PHE A 238 4.63 -11.19 -14.40
C PHE A 238 3.54 -11.97 -15.13
N ALA A 239 3.98 -12.77 -16.09
CA ALA A 239 3.22 -13.87 -16.66
C ALA A 239 3.90 -15.19 -16.23
N ILE A 240 3.15 -16.06 -15.58
CA ILE A 240 3.55 -17.41 -15.19
C ILE A 240 3.12 -18.34 -16.33
N ALA A 241 4.06 -18.75 -17.18
CA ALA A 241 3.83 -19.53 -18.38
C ALA A 241 4.31 -20.97 -18.20
N TYR A 242 3.44 -21.96 -18.38
CA TYR A 242 3.82 -23.38 -18.31
C TYR A 242 4.25 -23.89 -19.69
N SER A 243 5.51 -24.30 -19.79
CA SER A 243 6.06 -24.97 -20.97
C SER A 243 5.92 -26.48 -20.82
N ALA A 244 5.02 -27.08 -21.61
CA ALA A 244 4.84 -28.54 -21.63
C ALA A 244 6.06 -29.27 -22.20
N GLU A 245 6.86 -28.62 -23.04
CA GLU A 245 8.10 -29.18 -23.61
C GLU A 245 9.17 -29.33 -22.53
N LYS A 246 9.32 -28.32 -21.68
CA LYS A 246 10.30 -28.32 -20.57
C LYS A 246 9.77 -29.02 -19.30
N GLY A 247 8.45 -29.17 -19.16
CA GLY A 247 7.81 -29.56 -17.89
C GLY A 247 7.98 -28.54 -16.76
N MET A 248 8.19 -27.25 -17.08
CA MET A 248 8.56 -26.19 -16.16
C MET A 248 7.64 -24.98 -16.34
N TYR A 249 7.45 -24.26 -15.26
CA TYR A 249 6.88 -22.91 -15.27
C TYR A 249 8.00 -21.89 -15.47
N CYS A 250 7.76 -20.93 -16.35
CA CYS A 250 8.66 -19.83 -16.66
C CYS A 250 8.03 -18.53 -16.17
N LEU A 251 8.75 -17.75 -15.37
CA LEU A 251 8.35 -16.42 -14.94
C LEU A 251 8.84 -15.40 -15.98
N TYR A 252 7.91 -14.73 -16.64
CA TYR A 252 8.19 -13.71 -17.63
C TYR A 252 7.77 -12.32 -17.13
N ASP A 253 8.74 -11.42 -16.95
CA ASP A 253 8.48 -9.99 -16.70
C ASP A 253 8.08 -9.33 -18.02
N TRP A 254 6.77 -9.07 -18.18
CA TRP A 254 6.25 -8.52 -19.44
C TRP A 254 6.55 -7.03 -19.61
N LYS A 255 6.92 -6.30 -18.55
CA LYS A 255 7.41 -4.91 -18.64
C LYS A 255 8.87 -4.87 -19.12
N LYS A 256 9.72 -5.72 -18.58
CA LYS A 256 11.13 -5.85 -18.99
C LYS A 256 11.33 -6.72 -20.21
N ARG A 257 10.26 -7.45 -20.65
CA ARG A 257 10.29 -8.40 -21.78
C ARG A 257 11.36 -9.49 -21.64
N ALA A 258 11.49 -10.02 -20.45
CA ALA A 258 12.54 -11.00 -20.13
C ALA A 258 12.01 -12.12 -19.24
N PHE A 259 12.55 -13.32 -19.44
CA PHE A 259 12.36 -14.40 -18.48
C PHE A 259 13.25 -14.14 -17.26
N VAL A 260 12.65 -14.30 -16.08
CA VAL A 260 13.29 -14.00 -14.79
C VAL A 260 13.74 -15.28 -14.10
N ALA A 261 12.90 -16.33 -14.14
CA ALA A 261 13.14 -17.58 -13.44
C ALA A 261 12.36 -18.75 -14.07
N GLU A 262 12.79 -19.98 -13.78
CA GLU A 262 12.08 -21.22 -14.12
C GLU A 262 12.05 -22.14 -12.90
N TYR A 263 10.84 -22.69 -12.62
CA TYR A 263 10.65 -23.63 -11.50
C TYR A 263 9.71 -24.78 -11.92
N PRO A 264 9.86 -25.99 -11.33
CA PRO A 264 8.95 -27.11 -11.58
C PRO A 264 7.49 -26.80 -11.22
N LEU A 265 7.28 -25.97 -10.20
CA LEU A 265 5.95 -25.51 -9.78
C LEU A 265 5.99 -24.00 -9.51
N MET A 266 4.98 -23.30 -10.00
CA MET A 266 4.83 -21.86 -9.78
C MET A 266 3.35 -21.46 -9.90
N TYR A 267 2.85 -20.65 -8.97
CA TYR A 267 1.49 -20.10 -9.03
C TYR A 267 1.36 -18.81 -8.20
N PRO A 268 0.42 -17.92 -8.55
CA PRO A 268 0.16 -16.71 -7.76
C PRO A 268 -0.50 -17.05 -6.44
N ASN A 269 -0.12 -16.32 -5.36
CA ASN A 269 -0.66 -16.46 -4.02
C ASN A 269 -0.67 -15.08 -3.33
N GLY A 270 -1.79 -14.38 -3.36
CA GLY A 270 -1.89 -13.00 -2.90
C GLY A 270 -0.98 -12.06 -3.71
N ALA A 271 -0.18 -11.28 -2.99
CA ALA A 271 0.81 -10.38 -3.57
C ALA A 271 2.13 -11.08 -3.95
N TYR A 272 2.24 -12.39 -3.76
CA TYR A 272 3.45 -13.18 -3.97
C TYR A 272 3.24 -14.26 -5.02
N ILE A 273 4.33 -14.89 -5.42
CA ILE A 273 4.34 -16.04 -6.31
C ILE A 273 4.98 -17.20 -5.55
N VAL A 274 4.22 -18.28 -5.36
CA VAL A 274 4.75 -19.52 -4.80
C VAL A 274 5.62 -20.20 -5.85
N ILE A 275 6.79 -20.66 -5.42
CA ILE A 275 7.72 -21.47 -6.20
C ILE A 275 8.01 -22.77 -5.46
N ALA A 276 8.35 -23.84 -6.20
CA ALA A 276 8.83 -25.07 -5.59
C ALA A 276 9.90 -25.75 -6.47
N ASP A 277 10.80 -26.48 -5.84
CA ASP A 277 11.91 -27.19 -6.48
C ASP A 277 11.49 -28.55 -7.10
N ALA A 278 10.27 -29.03 -6.77
CA ALA A 278 9.64 -30.19 -7.42
C ALA A 278 8.12 -30.06 -7.39
N VAL A 279 7.44 -30.77 -8.32
CA VAL A 279 5.96 -30.80 -8.40
C VAL A 279 5.38 -31.61 -7.24
N GLU A 280 6.01 -32.72 -6.87
CA GLU A 280 5.60 -33.57 -5.74
C GLU A 280 6.77 -33.71 -4.76
N GLY A 281 6.49 -33.53 -3.47
CA GLY A 281 7.47 -33.72 -2.40
C GLY A 281 8.59 -32.65 -2.37
N GLY A 282 8.44 -31.58 -3.14
CA GLY A 282 9.38 -30.46 -3.14
C GLY A 282 9.25 -29.54 -1.94
N HIS A 283 10.17 -28.58 -1.87
CA HIS A 283 10.11 -27.47 -0.93
C HIS A 283 9.57 -26.23 -1.62
N TYR A 284 8.74 -25.50 -0.90
CA TYR A 284 8.07 -24.28 -1.34
C TYR A 284 8.82 -23.05 -0.83
N GLY A 285 8.83 -22.00 -1.63
CA GLY A 285 9.30 -20.66 -1.33
C GLY A 285 8.40 -19.60 -1.93
N LEU A 286 8.77 -18.34 -1.79
CA LEU A 286 8.02 -17.20 -2.31
C LEU A 286 8.92 -16.26 -3.10
N LEU A 287 8.42 -15.75 -4.20
CA LEU A 287 8.93 -14.54 -4.86
C LEU A 287 7.99 -13.38 -4.60
N ASP A 288 8.54 -12.19 -4.47
CA ASP A 288 7.79 -10.94 -4.37
C ASP A 288 7.38 -10.38 -5.74
N GLN A 289 6.73 -9.23 -5.76
CA GLN A 289 6.28 -8.54 -6.97
C GLN A 289 7.43 -7.98 -7.84
N SER A 290 8.67 -8.00 -7.37
CA SER A 290 9.86 -7.67 -8.16
C SER A 290 10.51 -8.89 -8.83
N GLY A 291 10.09 -10.11 -8.42
CA GLY A 291 10.68 -11.40 -8.78
C GLY A 291 11.86 -11.79 -7.89
N ALA A 292 12.11 -11.05 -6.79
CA ALA A 292 13.12 -11.40 -5.81
C ALA A 292 12.59 -12.47 -4.84
N VAL A 293 13.50 -13.27 -4.27
CA VAL A 293 13.16 -14.28 -3.27
C VAL A 293 12.73 -13.59 -1.98
N ALA A 294 11.45 -13.75 -1.63
CA ALA A 294 10.88 -13.27 -0.37
C ALA A 294 10.94 -14.33 0.74
N SER A 295 10.89 -15.61 0.37
CA SER A 295 11.15 -16.74 1.27
C SER A 295 11.85 -17.84 0.50
N GLU A 296 12.94 -18.37 1.06
CA GLU A 296 13.68 -19.49 0.48
C GLU A 296 12.84 -20.77 0.38
N MET A 297 13.17 -21.66 -0.54
CA MET A 297 12.52 -22.97 -0.71
C MET A 297 12.94 -23.94 0.40
N GLN A 298 12.24 -23.89 1.52
CA GLN A 298 12.53 -24.71 2.71
C GLN A 298 11.28 -25.32 3.36
N TRP A 299 10.08 -25.00 2.84
CA TRP A 299 8.81 -25.39 3.44
C TRP A 299 8.18 -26.57 2.70
N ARG A 300 7.71 -27.57 3.42
CA ARG A 300 6.99 -28.74 2.83
C ARG A 300 5.57 -28.43 2.40
N TRP A 301 5.01 -27.40 2.95
CA TRP A 301 3.69 -26.91 2.57
C TRP A 301 3.59 -25.41 2.85
N MET A 302 2.78 -24.75 2.06
CA MET A 302 2.50 -23.33 2.18
C MET A 302 1.02 -23.08 1.94
N GLY A 303 0.37 -22.35 2.84
CA GLY A 303 -1.03 -21.96 2.75
C GLY A 303 -1.25 -20.73 1.87
N GLU A 304 -2.45 -20.17 1.95
CA GLU A 304 -2.77 -18.89 1.31
C GLU A 304 -2.04 -17.76 2.03
N VAL A 305 -1.48 -16.84 1.26
CA VAL A 305 -0.90 -15.59 1.78
C VAL A 305 -2.05 -14.63 2.09
N VAL A 306 -2.10 -14.14 3.31
CA VAL A 306 -3.03 -13.10 3.75
C VAL A 306 -2.20 -11.92 4.25
N ASP A 307 -2.34 -10.77 3.60
CA ASP A 307 -1.49 -9.60 3.82
C ASP A 307 0.01 -9.95 3.69
N GLU A 308 0.75 -9.97 4.78
CA GLU A 308 2.19 -10.26 4.81
C GLU A 308 2.51 -11.56 5.57
N VAL A 309 1.51 -12.40 5.85
CA VAL A 309 1.69 -13.65 6.59
C VAL A 309 1.23 -14.86 5.80
N VAL A 310 1.83 -15.99 6.07
CA VAL A 310 1.48 -17.27 5.45
C VAL A 310 1.73 -18.43 6.40
N TRP A 311 0.81 -19.39 6.42
CA TRP A 311 1.04 -20.67 7.07
C TRP A 311 2.07 -21.47 6.29
N VAL A 312 3.05 -22.01 7.00
CA VAL A 312 4.11 -22.86 6.43
C VAL A 312 4.25 -24.13 7.25
N ALA A 313 4.64 -25.23 6.62
CA ALA A 313 4.96 -26.47 7.32
C ALA A 313 6.42 -26.88 7.08
N ASP A 314 7.09 -27.33 8.14
CA ASP A 314 8.45 -27.87 8.10
C ASP A 314 8.49 -29.33 7.55
N ASP A 315 9.69 -29.91 7.49
CA ASP A 315 9.88 -31.32 7.09
C ASP A 315 9.20 -32.33 8.01
N ALA A 316 8.97 -31.99 9.26
CA ALA A 316 8.20 -32.79 10.20
C ALA A 316 6.67 -32.59 10.06
N ARG A 317 6.25 -31.80 9.06
CA ARG A 317 4.86 -31.41 8.80
C ARG A 317 4.21 -30.61 9.94
N ARG A 318 5.01 -29.99 10.77
CA ARG A 318 4.50 -29.10 11.81
C ARG A 318 4.36 -27.69 11.22
N VAL A 319 3.22 -27.07 11.49
CA VAL A 319 2.89 -25.75 10.92
C VAL A 319 3.30 -24.61 11.83
N ASN A 320 3.66 -23.48 11.23
CA ASN A 320 3.89 -22.22 11.91
C ASN A 320 3.42 -21.06 11.01
N LEU A 321 3.29 -19.88 11.57
CA LEU A 321 2.93 -18.67 10.84
C LEU A 321 4.21 -17.91 10.50
N LEU A 322 4.47 -17.73 9.21
CA LEU A 322 5.63 -16.99 8.70
C LEU A 322 5.22 -15.56 8.39
N HIS A 323 5.90 -14.58 8.97
CA HIS A 323 5.83 -13.19 8.54
C HIS A 323 6.84 -12.98 7.42
N ILE A 324 6.34 -12.77 6.19
CA ILE A 324 7.14 -12.82 4.96
C ILE A 324 8.24 -11.75 4.94
N PRO A 325 7.98 -10.45 5.25
CA PRO A 325 9.00 -9.42 5.15
C PRO A 325 10.19 -9.61 6.10
N SER A 326 9.97 -10.16 7.29
CA SER A 326 11.05 -10.37 8.27
C SER A 326 11.65 -11.77 8.22
N GLY A 327 10.96 -12.73 7.58
CA GLY A 327 11.32 -14.16 7.63
C GLY A 327 11.12 -14.79 9.00
N ALA A 328 10.47 -14.12 9.94
CA ALA A 328 10.27 -14.60 11.30
C ALA A 328 9.07 -15.56 11.38
N LEU A 329 9.21 -16.63 12.16
CA LEU A 329 8.10 -17.44 12.61
C LEU A 329 7.44 -16.78 13.80
N LEU A 330 6.13 -16.54 13.71
CA LEU A 330 5.40 -15.74 14.69
C LEU A 330 4.92 -16.53 15.90
N LEU A 331 4.63 -17.85 15.73
CA LEU A 331 4.21 -18.69 16.85
C LEU A 331 5.43 -19.24 17.61
N ALA A 332 5.33 -19.24 18.94
CA ALA A 332 6.40 -19.70 19.83
C ALA A 332 6.77 -21.19 19.60
N GLN A 333 5.82 -22.00 19.14
CA GLN A 333 6.01 -23.42 18.84
C GLN A 333 5.38 -23.78 17.50
N ALA A 334 5.93 -24.79 16.84
CA ALA A 334 5.31 -25.35 15.66
C ALA A 334 4.14 -26.26 16.07
N MET A 335 3.04 -26.21 15.31
CA MET A 335 1.75 -26.81 15.63
C MET A 335 1.42 -28.02 14.74
N ASP A 336 0.45 -28.85 15.13
CA ASP A 336 0.07 -30.05 14.38
C ASP A 336 -0.77 -29.73 13.14
N SER A 337 -1.62 -28.70 13.23
CA SER A 337 -2.51 -28.28 12.14
C SER A 337 -2.97 -26.83 12.31
N CYS A 338 -3.44 -26.23 11.22
CA CYS A 338 -4.06 -24.91 11.22
C CYS A 338 -5.28 -24.85 10.31
N THR A 339 -6.14 -23.83 10.51
CA THR A 339 -7.19 -23.41 9.57
C THR A 339 -6.68 -22.29 8.66
N ALA A 340 -7.43 -21.98 7.61
CA ALA A 340 -7.27 -20.71 6.91
C ALA A 340 -7.71 -19.53 7.81
N PHE A 341 -7.26 -18.32 7.51
CA PHE A 341 -7.68 -17.10 8.19
C PHE A 341 -9.16 -16.78 7.94
N SER A 342 -9.79 -16.21 8.96
CA SER A 342 -11.16 -15.68 8.91
C SER A 342 -11.29 -14.57 9.95
N GLY A 343 -11.75 -13.37 9.54
CA GLY A 343 -11.86 -12.20 10.43
C GLY A 343 -10.55 -11.82 11.12
N GLY A 344 -9.40 -11.99 10.44
CA GLY A 344 -8.09 -11.66 11.00
C GLY A 344 -7.49 -12.71 11.93
N PHE A 345 -8.17 -13.84 12.16
CA PHE A 345 -7.70 -14.93 13.03
C PHE A 345 -7.61 -16.26 12.26
N ALA A 346 -6.76 -17.14 12.74
CA ALA A 346 -6.74 -18.55 12.34
C ALA A 346 -6.69 -19.45 13.58
N GLY A 347 -7.37 -20.60 13.49
CA GLY A 347 -7.34 -21.62 14.53
C GLY A 347 -6.21 -22.63 14.26
N PHE A 348 -5.57 -23.14 15.31
CA PHE A 348 -4.56 -24.17 15.19
C PHE A 348 -4.64 -25.15 16.36
N CYS A 349 -4.12 -26.35 16.14
CA CYS A 349 -4.13 -27.42 17.12
C CYS A 349 -2.73 -27.83 17.50
N SER A 350 -2.48 -28.00 18.81
CA SER A 350 -1.27 -28.60 19.34
C SER A 350 -1.60 -29.44 20.56
N ASP A 351 -1.11 -30.68 20.59
CA ASP A 351 -1.34 -31.62 21.70
C ASP A 351 -2.82 -31.76 22.10
N GLY A 352 -3.71 -31.78 21.10
CA GLY A 352 -5.17 -31.92 21.30
C GLY A 352 -5.85 -30.70 21.94
N ARG A 353 -5.23 -29.53 21.92
CA ARG A 353 -5.77 -28.24 22.32
C ARG A 353 -5.87 -27.31 21.15
N VAL A 354 -6.90 -26.48 21.13
CA VAL A 354 -7.10 -25.43 20.12
C VAL A 354 -6.65 -24.10 20.67
N PHE A 355 -5.95 -23.38 19.83
CA PHE A 355 -5.55 -21.98 20.01
C PHE A 355 -6.00 -21.18 18.81
N PHE A 356 -6.05 -19.87 18.96
CA PHE A 356 -6.21 -18.95 17.84
C PHE A 356 -5.02 -18.01 17.80
N ALA A 357 -4.62 -17.57 16.61
CA ALA A 357 -3.65 -16.51 16.45
C ALA A 357 -4.18 -15.45 15.50
N ASP A 358 -3.84 -14.19 15.77
CA ASP A 358 -3.98 -13.09 14.81
C ASP A 358 -2.81 -13.07 13.81
N MET A 359 -2.83 -12.09 12.91
CA MET A 359 -1.78 -11.94 11.89
C MET A 359 -0.44 -11.44 12.46
N GLU A 360 -0.42 -10.92 13.67
CA GLU A 360 0.78 -10.54 14.42
C GLU A 360 1.37 -11.71 15.23
N GLY A 361 0.67 -12.83 15.30
CA GLY A 361 1.08 -14.02 16.03
C GLY A 361 0.73 -14.00 17.52
N HIS A 362 -0.19 -13.10 17.95
CA HIS A 362 -0.69 -13.14 19.32
C HIS A 362 -1.60 -14.34 19.51
N GLU A 363 -1.18 -15.23 20.42
CA GLU A 363 -1.88 -16.48 20.67
C GLU A 363 -2.98 -16.31 21.71
N LEU A 364 -4.18 -16.81 21.40
CA LEU A 364 -5.32 -16.93 22.28
C LEU A 364 -5.56 -18.39 22.63
N ALA A 365 -5.26 -18.80 23.86
CA ALA A 365 -5.52 -20.15 24.35
C ALA A 365 -7.01 -20.36 24.62
N THR A 366 -7.53 -21.56 24.30
CA THR A 366 -8.92 -21.94 24.54
C THR A 366 -9.02 -23.34 25.14
N ASP A 367 -10.23 -23.71 25.59
CA ASP A 367 -10.55 -25.05 26.10
C ASP A 367 -11.15 -25.98 25.03
N PHE A 368 -11.15 -25.57 23.77
CA PHE A 368 -11.61 -26.38 22.66
C PHE A 368 -10.62 -27.48 22.29
N VAL A 369 -11.14 -28.56 21.70
CA VAL A 369 -10.33 -29.70 21.22
C VAL A 369 -10.38 -29.86 19.71
N ARG A 370 -11.25 -29.15 19.03
CA ARG A 370 -11.38 -29.14 17.57
C ARG A 370 -11.78 -27.77 17.07
N VAL A 371 -11.23 -27.39 15.92
CA VAL A 371 -11.56 -26.15 15.21
C VAL A 371 -11.62 -26.40 13.71
N GLU A 372 -12.58 -25.77 13.04
CA GLU A 372 -12.71 -25.70 11.58
C GLU A 372 -13.13 -24.28 11.20
N LYS A 373 -12.59 -23.74 10.08
CA LYS A 373 -13.02 -22.43 9.56
C LYS A 373 -14.48 -22.53 9.12
N SER A 374 -15.28 -21.52 9.43
CA SER A 374 -16.65 -21.40 8.91
C SER A 374 -16.63 -20.78 7.52
N ASP A 375 -17.29 -21.42 6.56
CA ASP A 375 -17.58 -20.82 5.25
C ASP A 375 -18.88 -19.98 5.26
N ALA A 376 -19.63 -20.03 6.36
CA ALA A 376 -20.93 -19.36 6.46
C ALA A 376 -20.85 -17.94 6.98
N ALA A 377 -19.80 -17.61 7.77
CA ALA A 377 -19.62 -16.26 8.30
C ALA A 377 -18.14 -15.97 8.59
N ASP A 378 -17.67 -14.82 8.15
CA ASP A 378 -16.31 -14.38 8.42
C ASP A 378 -16.09 -14.11 9.92
N GLY A 379 -14.91 -14.47 10.42
CA GLY A 379 -14.53 -14.33 11.83
C GLY A 379 -15.10 -15.41 12.76
N TRP A 380 -15.98 -16.31 12.29
CA TRP A 380 -16.53 -17.40 13.08
C TRP A 380 -15.86 -18.74 12.74
N PHE A 381 -15.63 -19.55 13.77
CA PHE A 381 -15.04 -20.88 13.67
C PHE A 381 -15.97 -21.91 14.28
N ALA A 382 -16.15 -23.04 13.61
CA ALA A 382 -16.81 -24.18 14.21
C ALA A 382 -15.84 -24.84 15.21
N VAL A 383 -16.28 -25.01 16.46
CA VAL A 383 -15.43 -25.51 17.54
C VAL A 383 -16.13 -26.64 18.29
N GLN A 384 -15.34 -27.45 19.00
CA GLN A 384 -15.85 -28.50 19.87
C GLN A 384 -15.12 -28.47 21.21
N THR A 385 -15.86 -28.51 22.32
CA THR A 385 -15.35 -28.59 23.68
C THR A 385 -14.94 -30.02 24.06
N LYS A 386 -14.24 -30.20 25.18
CA LYS A 386 -13.78 -31.54 25.68
C LYS A 386 -14.91 -32.52 26.00
N ASP A 387 -16.05 -32.00 26.44
CA ASP A 387 -17.28 -32.78 26.71
C ASP A 387 -18.12 -33.06 25.47
N GLY A 388 -17.63 -32.66 24.28
CA GLY A 388 -18.24 -32.98 23.01
C GLY A 388 -19.26 -31.95 22.53
N GLN A 389 -19.52 -30.87 23.24
CA GLN A 389 -20.40 -29.79 22.83
C GLN A 389 -19.84 -29.12 21.59
N LYS A 390 -20.64 -28.97 20.54
CA LYS A 390 -20.29 -28.23 19.32
C LYS A 390 -20.92 -26.86 19.35
N GLY A 391 -20.21 -25.90 18.75
CA GLY A 391 -20.69 -24.53 18.68
C GLY A 391 -19.80 -23.67 17.73
N TRP A 392 -20.01 -22.40 17.80
CA TRP A 392 -19.32 -21.38 17.01
C TRP A 392 -18.56 -20.45 17.94
N TYR A 393 -17.37 -20.08 17.55
CA TYR A 393 -16.52 -19.18 18.35
C TYR A 393 -15.97 -18.06 17.48
N MET A 394 -16.04 -16.83 18.00
CA MET A 394 -15.44 -15.63 17.41
C MET A 394 -14.26 -15.16 18.27
N PRO A 395 -13.01 -15.38 17.84
CA PRO A 395 -11.82 -15.06 18.64
C PRO A 395 -11.70 -13.59 18.99
N GLU A 396 -12.03 -12.69 18.06
CA GLU A 396 -11.97 -11.24 18.25
C GLU A 396 -12.74 -10.76 19.49
N ARG A 397 -13.88 -11.41 19.79
CA ARG A 397 -14.75 -11.04 20.91
C ARG A 397 -14.70 -12.02 22.08
N GLY A 398 -14.06 -13.18 21.90
CA GLY A 398 -14.10 -14.26 22.86
C GLY A 398 -15.51 -14.85 23.03
N GLU A 399 -16.37 -14.77 22.01
CA GLU A 399 -17.78 -15.12 22.08
C GLU A 399 -18.01 -16.56 21.58
N PHE A 400 -18.70 -17.37 22.41
CA PHE A 400 -19.13 -18.72 22.04
C PHE A 400 -20.65 -18.76 21.91
N ALA A 401 -21.16 -19.38 20.82
CA ALA A 401 -22.57 -19.59 20.55
C ALA A 401 -22.83 -21.04 20.17
N GLU A 402 -23.85 -21.66 20.77
CA GLU A 402 -24.26 -23.04 20.42
C GLU A 402 -24.87 -23.14 19.02
N LYS A 403 -25.46 -22.06 18.54
CA LYS A 403 -26.01 -21.92 17.18
C LYS A 403 -25.38 -20.74 16.49
N MET A 404 -25.20 -20.86 15.17
CA MET A 404 -24.75 -19.73 14.36
C MET A 404 -25.69 -18.54 14.60
N PRO A 405 -25.17 -17.35 14.94
CA PRO A 405 -26.00 -16.16 15.13
C PRO A 405 -26.76 -15.82 13.84
N GLU A 406 -28.06 -15.53 13.98
CA GLU A 406 -28.93 -15.17 12.84
C GLU A 406 -28.53 -13.77 12.31
N GLY A 407 -28.44 -13.62 10.99
CA GLY A 407 -28.21 -12.32 10.33
C GLY A 407 -26.77 -12.03 9.92
N ILE A 408 -25.86 -13.01 9.98
CA ILE A 408 -24.49 -12.91 9.47
C ILE A 408 -24.43 -13.79 8.21
N GLY A 409 -24.76 -13.21 7.06
CA GLY A 409 -24.72 -13.84 5.74
C GLY A 409 -24.61 -12.77 4.68
#